data_4da9891160e41de52407b76ae50c820f
#
_entry.id   4da9891160e41de52407b76ae50c820f
#
_cell.length_a   1.000
_cell.length_b   1.000
_cell.length_c   1.000
_cell.angle_alpha   90.00
_cell.angle_beta   90.00
_cell.angle_gamma   90.00
#
_symmetry.space_group_name_H-M   'P 1'
#
loop_
_entity.id
_entity.type
_entity.pdbx_description
1 polymer ?
#
loop_
_entity_poly.entity_id
_entity_poly.type
_entity_poly.pdbx_seq_one_letter_code
_entity_poly.pdbx_strand_id
1 'polypeptide(L)'
;MKNQNFGIEIEMTGITRSTAAKVIAGYFNTDATHVGGCYDAYSVRDDDGRMWKIMRDASVRCENRSGQNASSLYSVEFVTPICNYDDIETIQELVRKLRGAGARVNSSCGLH
;
A
#
# COMPACT_ATOMS: atom_id res chain seq x y z
N MET A 1 13.49 -2.23 23.42
CA MET A 1 14.44 -2.97 22.58
C MET A 1 14.26 -2.66 21.13
N LYS A 2 15.34 -2.41 20.48
CA LYS A 2 15.31 -2.04 19.06
C LYS A 2 15.23 -3.22 18.11
N ASN A 3 15.21 -4.43 18.66
CA ASN A 3 15.20 -5.65 17.86
C ASN A 3 13.79 -6.18 17.59
N GLN A 4 12.77 -5.39 17.94
CA GLN A 4 11.41 -5.81 17.65
C GLN A 4 11.15 -5.74 16.16
N ASN A 5 10.52 -6.78 15.65
CA ASN A 5 10.06 -6.85 14.27
C ASN A 5 8.56 -6.69 14.22
N PHE A 6 8.06 -6.08 13.16
CA PHE A 6 6.62 -5.84 13.00
C PHE A 6 6.25 -5.87 11.53
N GLY A 7 4.98 -6.11 11.26
CA GLY A 7 4.40 -5.88 9.95
C GLY A 7 3.23 -4.91 10.11
N ILE A 8 3.00 -4.09 9.10
CA ILE A 8 1.94 -3.09 9.13
C ILE A 8 1.05 -3.30 7.92
N GLU A 9 -0.25 -3.15 8.14
CA GLU A 9 -1.27 -3.14 7.09
C GLU A 9 -2.01 -1.80 7.18
N ILE A 10 -1.99 -1.04 6.09
CA ILE A 10 -2.63 0.27 6.03
C ILE A 10 -3.69 0.23 4.94
N GLU A 11 -4.95 0.46 5.32
CA GLU A 11 -6.05 0.53 4.37
C GLU A 11 -6.21 1.95 3.87
N MET A 12 -6.44 2.09 2.57
CA MET A 12 -6.62 3.40 1.94
C MET A 12 -7.50 3.29 0.71
N THR A 13 -7.92 4.43 0.22
CA THR A 13 -8.68 4.57 -1.03
C THR A 13 -8.16 5.80 -1.77
N GLY A 14 -8.87 6.28 -2.78
CA GLY A 14 -8.47 7.48 -3.53
C GLY A 14 -7.48 7.20 -4.66
N ILE A 15 -6.89 6.02 -4.66
CA ILE A 15 -5.90 5.57 -5.64
C ILE A 15 -6.23 4.12 -5.99
N THR A 16 -5.94 3.69 -7.20
CA THR A 16 -6.13 2.28 -7.59
C THR A 16 -4.95 1.44 -7.12
N ARG A 17 -5.19 0.13 -6.98
CA ARG A 17 -4.12 -0.80 -6.62
C ARG A 17 -2.96 -0.75 -7.60
N SER A 18 -3.27 -0.71 -8.89
CA SER A 18 -2.25 -0.64 -9.93
C SER A 18 -1.37 0.60 -9.79
N THR A 19 -1.97 1.76 -9.58
CA THR A 19 -1.22 3.00 -9.40
C THR A 19 -0.41 2.99 -8.11
N ALA A 20 -0.99 2.49 -7.02
CA ALA A 20 -0.29 2.36 -5.74
C ALA A 20 0.96 1.49 -5.88
N ALA A 21 0.82 0.35 -6.56
CA ALA A 21 1.96 -0.55 -6.79
C ALA A 21 3.07 0.13 -7.60
N LYS A 22 2.70 0.92 -8.60
CA LYS A 22 3.67 1.67 -9.40
C LYS A 22 4.41 2.73 -8.58
N VAL A 23 3.71 3.38 -7.67
CA VAL A 23 4.33 4.38 -6.77
C VAL A 23 5.40 3.70 -5.91
N ILE A 24 5.08 2.56 -5.33
CA ILE A 24 6.02 1.82 -4.48
C ILE A 24 7.20 1.32 -5.30
N ALA A 25 6.93 0.75 -6.48
CA ALA A 25 7.99 0.27 -7.37
C ALA A 25 8.93 1.40 -7.78
N GLY A 26 8.38 2.59 -8.07
CA GLY A 26 9.18 3.75 -8.41
C GLY A 26 10.09 4.19 -7.27
N TYR A 27 9.61 4.11 -6.04
CA TYR A 27 10.43 4.45 -4.88
C TYR A 27 11.65 3.53 -4.76
N PHE A 28 11.45 2.23 -4.96
CA PHE A 28 12.54 1.25 -4.88
C PHE A 28 13.29 1.07 -6.20
N ASN A 29 12.93 1.84 -7.21
CA ASN A 29 13.57 1.78 -8.54
C ASN A 29 13.50 0.36 -9.13
N THR A 30 12.32 -0.22 -9.09
CA THR A 30 12.05 -1.58 -9.58
C THR A 30 10.67 -1.62 -10.25
N ASP A 31 10.22 -2.80 -10.62
CA ASP A 31 8.91 -3.00 -11.24
C ASP A 31 7.96 -3.69 -10.26
N ALA A 32 6.68 -3.35 -10.38
CA ALA A 32 5.63 -4.08 -9.68
C ALA A 32 5.24 -5.33 -10.46
N THR A 33 4.96 -6.41 -9.74
CA THR A 33 4.45 -7.65 -10.31
C THR A 33 2.98 -7.81 -9.95
N HIS A 34 2.14 -7.99 -10.97
CA HIS A 34 0.72 -8.26 -10.73
C HIS A 34 0.55 -9.76 -10.46
N VAL A 35 0.37 -10.10 -9.20
CA VAL A 35 0.18 -11.50 -8.77
C VAL A 35 -1.23 -11.96 -9.04
N GLY A 36 -2.22 -11.08 -8.86
CA GLY A 36 -3.63 -11.39 -9.11
C GLY A 36 -4.27 -12.15 -7.95
N GLY A 37 -5.05 -13.15 -8.29
CA GLY A 37 -5.81 -13.93 -7.31
C GLY A 37 -7.05 -13.18 -6.81
N CYS A 38 -7.70 -13.72 -5.77
CA CYS A 38 -8.94 -13.13 -5.26
C CYS A 38 -8.71 -11.77 -4.57
N TYR A 39 -7.49 -11.45 -4.19
CA TYR A 39 -7.15 -10.13 -3.63
C TYR A 39 -6.58 -9.17 -4.66
N ASP A 40 -6.51 -9.58 -5.92
CA ASP A 40 -5.93 -8.77 -6.99
C ASP A 40 -4.62 -8.14 -6.56
N ALA A 41 -3.72 -8.96 -6.05
CA ALA A 41 -2.51 -8.53 -5.37
C ALA A 41 -1.43 -8.08 -6.33
N TYR A 42 -0.64 -7.11 -5.88
CA TYR A 42 0.60 -6.67 -6.52
C TYR A 42 1.73 -6.83 -5.52
N SER A 43 2.90 -7.14 -6.00
CA SER A 43 4.09 -7.22 -5.14
C SER A 43 5.21 -6.38 -5.72
N VAL A 44 6.00 -5.80 -4.82
CA VAL A 44 7.16 -4.99 -5.16
C VAL A 44 8.31 -5.44 -4.28
N ARG A 45 9.45 -5.75 -4.88
CA ARG A 45 10.63 -6.18 -4.15
C ARG A 45 11.52 -4.98 -3.88
N ASP A 46 12.00 -4.85 -2.65
CA ASP A 46 12.96 -3.79 -2.31
C ASP A 46 14.40 -4.25 -2.55
N ASP A 47 15.37 -3.41 -2.22
CA ASP A 47 16.78 -3.68 -2.46
C ASP A 47 17.29 -4.90 -1.69
N ASP A 48 16.65 -5.21 -0.57
CA ASP A 48 16.98 -6.37 0.26
C ASP A 48 16.21 -7.63 -0.13
N GLY A 49 15.40 -7.54 -1.18
CA GLY A 49 14.58 -8.64 -1.66
C GLY A 49 13.31 -8.88 -0.88
N ARG A 50 12.96 -7.98 0.05
CA ARG A 50 11.72 -8.10 0.82
C ARG A 50 10.53 -7.67 -0.03
N MET A 51 9.38 -8.28 0.21
CA MET A 51 8.16 -8.04 -0.58
C MET A 51 7.24 -7.04 0.11
N TRP A 52 6.96 -5.96 -0.59
CA TRP A 52 5.91 -4.99 -0.23
C TRP A 52 4.71 -5.31 -1.10
N LYS A 53 3.52 -5.31 -0.52
CA LYS A 53 2.33 -5.77 -1.25
C LYS A 53 1.24 -4.73 -1.24
N ILE A 54 0.46 -4.75 -2.31
CA ILE A 54 -0.78 -3.99 -2.43
C ILE A 54 -1.86 -5.01 -2.75
N MET A 55 -2.98 -4.96 -2.04
CA MET A 55 -4.06 -5.91 -2.29
C MET A 55 -5.41 -5.28 -1.99
N ARG A 56 -6.47 -5.98 -2.40
CA ARG A 56 -7.84 -5.57 -2.18
C ARG A 56 -8.28 -5.92 -0.76
N ASP A 57 -9.00 -4.99 -0.12
CA ASP A 57 -9.69 -5.25 1.14
C ASP A 57 -11.16 -4.88 0.95
N ALA A 58 -12.04 -5.86 1.09
CA ALA A 58 -13.48 -5.68 0.83
C ALA A 58 -14.15 -4.74 1.83
N SER A 59 -13.54 -4.49 2.99
CA SER A 59 -14.10 -3.60 4.01
C SER A 59 -13.90 -2.12 3.69
N VAL A 60 -13.03 -1.79 2.74
CA VAL A 60 -12.75 -0.40 2.38
C VAL A 60 -13.91 0.15 1.54
N ARG A 61 -14.48 1.28 1.97
CA ARG A 61 -15.44 2.02 1.17
C ARG A 61 -14.67 2.81 0.11
N CYS A 62 -14.84 2.42 -1.14
CA CYS A 62 -14.02 2.93 -2.24
C CYS A 62 -14.44 4.31 -2.69
N GLU A 63 -13.48 5.22 -2.77
CA GLU A 63 -13.64 6.59 -3.25
C GLU A 63 -12.55 6.88 -4.26
N ASN A 64 -12.82 7.79 -5.20
CA ASN A 64 -11.79 8.28 -6.10
C ASN A 64 -10.98 9.40 -5.41
N ARG A 65 -10.03 9.96 -6.13
CA ARG A 65 -9.16 11.02 -5.62
C ARG A 65 -9.94 12.23 -5.09
N SER A 66 -11.13 12.48 -5.64
CA SER A 66 -11.98 13.61 -5.24
C SER A 66 -12.95 13.26 -4.12
N GLY A 67 -12.93 12.03 -3.61
CA GLY A 67 -13.81 11.61 -2.53
C GLY A 67 -15.19 11.14 -2.98
N GLN A 68 -15.39 10.94 -4.27
CA GLN A 68 -16.65 10.41 -4.82
C GLN A 68 -16.60 8.89 -4.84
N ASN A 69 -17.78 8.25 -4.72
CA ASN A 69 -17.87 6.80 -4.77
C ASN A 69 -17.20 6.25 -6.04
N ALA A 70 -16.45 5.19 -5.88
CA ALA A 70 -15.66 4.61 -6.96
C ALA A 70 -15.75 3.08 -6.93
N SER A 71 -15.18 2.44 -7.95
CA SER A 71 -15.19 0.99 -8.09
C SER A 71 -14.26 0.33 -7.08
N SER A 72 -14.34 -1.00 -6.98
CA SER A 72 -13.49 -1.80 -6.09
C SER A 72 -12.01 -1.71 -6.44
N LEU A 73 -11.63 -1.18 -7.60
CA LEU A 73 -10.23 -0.91 -7.93
C LEU A 73 -9.59 0.07 -6.95
N TYR A 74 -10.39 0.88 -6.27
CA TYR A 74 -9.93 1.88 -5.30
C TYR A 74 -9.90 1.35 -3.87
N SER A 75 -9.97 0.04 -3.68
CA SER A 75 -9.71 -0.61 -2.41
C SER A 75 -8.23 -0.97 -2.36
N VAL A 76 -7.50 -0.41 -1.41
CA VAL A 76 -6.05 -0.60 -1.32
C VAL A 76 -5.67 -0.94 0.11
N GLU A 77 -5.07 -2.11 0.28
CA GLU A 77 -4.39 -2.47 1.52
C GLU A 77 -2.90 -2.53 1.22
N PHE A 78 -2.14 -1.67 1.88
CA PHE A 78 -0.69 -1.62 1.76
C PHE A 78 -0.09 -2.47 2.87
N VAL A 79 0.59 -3.55 2.49
CA VAL A 79 1.13 -4.52 3.43
C VAL A 79 2.65 -4.48 3.38
N THR A 80 3.28 -4.16 4.50
CA THR A 80 4.75 -4.14 4.57
C THR A 80 5.28 -5.54 4.78
N PRO A 81 6.55 -5.81 4.41
CA PRO A 81 7.22 -7.02 4.88
C PRO A 81 7.47 -6.93 6.38
N ILE A 82 8.10 -7.94 6.93
CA ILE A 82 8.60 -7.86 8.32
C ILE A 82 9.66 -6.77 8.37
N CYS A 83 9.41 -5.77 9.19
CA CYS A 83 10.23 -4.57 9.30
C CYS A 83 10.78 -4.45 10.71
N ASN A 84 11.78 -3.59 10.87
CA ASN A 84 12.30 -3.21 12.16
C ASN A 84 12.27 -1.69 12.30
N TYR A 85 12.83 -1.19 13.40
CA TYR A 85 12.81 0.24 13.70
C TYR A 85 13.41 1.09 12.56
N ASP A 86 14.46 0.58 11.91
CA ASP A 86 15.13 1.33 10.85
C ASP A 86 14.28 1.50 9.58
N ASP A 87 13.20 0.72 9.45
CA ASP A 87 12.33 0.79 8.28
C ASP A 87 11.24 1.87 8.41
N ILE A 88 11.08 2.48 9.58
CA ILE A 88 9.98 3.42 9.83
C ILE A 88 10.03 4.61 8.87
N GLU A 89 11.21 5.17 8.61
CA GLU A 89 11.34 6.29 7.68
C GLU A 89 10.91 5.90 6.27
N THR A 90 11.26 4.69 5.83
CA THR A 90 10.85 4.18 4.52
C THR A 90 9.33 4.07 4.43
N ILE A 91 8.70 3.53 5.47
CA ILE A 91 7.24 3.39 5.51
C ILE A 91 6.59 4.77 5.44
N GLN A 92 7.07 5.73 6.21
CA GLN A 92 6.54 7.09 6.20
C GLN A 92 6.70 7.75 4.83
N GLU A 93 7.83 7.55 4.18
CA GLU A 93 8.07 8.11 2.86
C GLU A 93 7.14 7.50 1.82
N LEU A 94 6.94 6.18 1.87
CA LEU A 94 6.01 5.51 0.96
C LEU A 94 4.58 6.00 1.16
N VAL A 95 4.14 6.18 2.40
CA VAL A 95 2.81 6.72 2.69
C VAL A 95 2.67 8.12 2.12
N ARG A 96 3.68 8.98 2.29
CA ARG A 96 3.66 10.34 1.72
C ARG A 96 3.53 10.30 0.20
N LYS A 97 4.28 9.42 -0.46
CA LYS A 97 4.22 9.30 -1.93
C LYS A 97 2.87 8.79 -2.41
N LEU A 98 2.30 7.82 -1.69
CA LEU A 98 0.95 7.33 -2.02
C LEU A 98 -0.08 8.45 -1.87
N ARG A 99 0.00 9.24 -0.80
CA ARG A 99 -0.90 10.38 -0.59
C ARG A 99 -0.73 11.44 -1.67
N GLY A 100 0.51 11.71 -2.07
CA GLY A 100 0.79 12.64 -3.18
C GLY A 100 0.20 12.15 -4.51
N ALA A 101 0.06 10.85 -4.68
CA ALA A 101 -0.54 10.26 -5.89
C ALA A 101 -2.06 10.14 -5.81
N GLY A 102 -2.69 10.54 -4.69
CA GLY A 102 -4.14 10.55 -4.56
C GLY A 102 -4.71 9.69 -3.45
N ALA A 103 -3.89 8.91 -2.77
CA ALA A 103 -4.38 8.06 -1.67
C ALA A 103 -4.97 8.92 -0.56
N ARG A 104 -6.05 8.42 0.01
CA ARG A 104 -6.76 9.06 1.12
C ARG A 104 -7.37 8.00 2.03
N VAL A 105 -7.78 8.39 3.20
CA VAL A 105 -8.47 7.50 4.13
C VAL A 105 -9.86 8.02 4.41
N ASN A 106 -10.75 7.11 4.78
CA ASN A 106 -12.08 7.45 5.29
C ASN A 106 -12.37 6.56 6.51
N SER A 107 -13.57 6.67 7.05
CA SER A 107 -13.94 5.95 8.28
C SER A 107 -13.90 4.43 8.14
N SER A 108 -13.87 3.89 6.92
CA SER A 108 -13.76 2.45 6.70
C SER A 108 -12.32 1.95 6.72
N CYS A 109 -11.34 2.84 6.69
CA CYS A 109 -9.93 2.49 6.60
C CYS A 109 -9.29 2.38 7.98
N GLY A 110 -8.42 1.41 8.14
CA GLY A 110 -7.72 1.18 9.40
C GLY A 110 -6.22 0.99 9.20
N LEU A 111 -5.53 0.98 10.33
CA LEU A 111 -4.11 0.66 10.45
C LEU A 111 -3.98 -0.55 11.36
N HIS A 112 -3.32 -1.58 10.88
CA HIS A 112 -3.17 -2.84 11.63
C HIS A 112 -1.71 -3.31 11.77
#